data_00ed6d688aa86c44b80a64479247ec58
#
_entry.id   00ed6d688aa86c44b80a64479247ec58
#
_cell.length_a   1.000
_cell.length_b   1.000
_cell.length_c   1.000
_cell.angle_alpha   90.00
_cell.angle_beta   90.00
_cell.angle_gamma   90.00
#
_symmetry.space_group_name_H-M   'P 1'
#
loop_
_entity.id
_entity.type
_entity.pdbx_description
1 polymer ?
#
loop_
_entity_poly.entity_id
_entity_poly.type
_entity_poly.pdbx_seq_one_letter_code
_entity_poly.pdbx_strand_id
1 'polypeptide(L)'
;MIKKILYGFIVFLVLTIGLAYTPIFAHLRNFAQWGKHSIHDYKTHPTRLVKAASIPQYWPLDSAYNKAIMPDSLVLALDSNDTHAFLVIQNGKIVYEKYFDGYNSKTLSGSFSAAKSIISLLIGIALQEGKIKSLEEPVGNYVPHFKEANLDKIRIVDLLTMSSGTNYMEFDKSYFSMNAYGYYGDNEEYMVKKMAFKEPSGVYWDYRSGDTQVLGLVVEKAFGDNISNLVSQRFLQPMGAEVDALWLLDGDQKHEKAFCCFKDIIRIYNLLSTPCTFI
;
A
#
# COMPACT_ATOMS: atom_id res chain seq x y z
N MET A 1 -45.54 -9.56 29.12
CA MET A 1 -45.10 -9.92 27.78
C MET A 1 -44.13 -8.87 27.23
N ILE A 2 -44.48 -7.59 27.16
CA ILE A 2 -43.64 -6.48 26.63
C ILE A 2 -42.25 -6.39 27.30
N LYS A 3 -42.16 -6.48 28.64
CA LYS A 3 -40.88 -6.43 29.37
C LYS A 3 -39.91 -7.56 28.98
N LYS A 4 -40.42 -8.77 28.70
CA LYS A 4 -39.60 -9.91 28.26
C LYS A 4 -39.08 -9.71 26.82
N ILE A 5 -39.92 -9.14 25.96
CA ILE A 5 -39.53 -8.79 24.58
C ILE A 5 -38.47 -7.69 24.58
N LEU A 6 -38.65 -6.65 25.36
CA LEU A 6 -37.68 -5.56 25.53
C LEU A 6 -36.34 -6.07 26.07
N TYR A 7 -36.37 -6.93 27.11
CA TYR A 7 -35.15 -7.55 27.63
C TYR A 7 -34.43 -8.41 26.60
N GLY A 8 -35.17 -9.25 25.86
CA GLY A 8 -34.62 -10.05 24.78
C GLY A 8 -33.99 -9.19 23.68
N PHE A 9 -34.62 -8.07 23.32
CA PHE A 9 -34.09 -7.11 22.34
C PHE A 9 -32.80 -6.44 22.83
N ILE A 10 -32.76 -6.01 24.10
CA ILE A 10 -31.55 -5.41 24.70
C ILE A 10 -30.39 -6.43 24.72
N VAL A 11 -30.65 -7.66 25.14
CA VAL A 11 -29.64 -8.71 25.17
C VAL A 11 -29.13 -8.99 23.73
N PHE A 12 -30.02 -9.09 22.76
CA PHE A 12 -29.64 -9.25 21.36
C PHE A 12 -28.79 -8.07 20.87
N LEU A 13 -29.16 -6.84 21.19
CA LEU A 13 -28.41 -5.64 20.81
C LEU A 13 -27.00 -5.64 21.43
N VAL A 14 -26.89 -5.97 22.73
CA VAL A 14 -25.59 -6.06 23.42
C VAL A 14 -24.71 -7.14 22.82
N LEU A 15 -25.27 -8.30 22.50
CA LEU A 15 -24.53 -9.39 21.86
C LEU A 15 -24.07 -9.02 20.44
N THR A 16 -24.92 -8.34 19.66
CA THR A 16 -24.58 -7.88 18.30
C THR A 16 -23.48 -6.82 18.34
N ILE A 17 -23.59 -5.86 19.26
CA ILE A 17 -22.53 -4.85 19.48
C ILE A 17 -21.24 -5.54 19.92
N GLY A 18 -21.29 -6.44 20.90
CA GLY A 18 -20.11 -7.18 21.34
C GLY A 18 -19.45 -7.97 20.20
N LEU A 19 -20.25 -8.61 19.35
CA LEU A 19 -19.75 -9.35 18.18
C LEU A 19 -19.08 -8.41 17.16
N ALA A 20 -19.65 -7.22 16.93
CA ALA A 20 -19.08 -6.24 16.00
C ALA A 20 -17.69 -5.72 16.44
N TYR A 21 -17.36 -5.81 17.73
CA TYR A 21 -16.03 -5.45 18.26
C TYR A 21 -15.04 -6.61 18.28
N THR A 22 -15.43 -7.80 17.82
CA THR A 22 -14.46 -8.89 17.63
C THR A 22 -13.58 -8.64 16.40
N PRO A 23 -12.34 -9.17 16.36
CA PRO A 23 -11.46 -9.03 15.19
C PRO A 23 -12.07 -9.54 13.88
N ILE A 24 -12.99 -10.51 13.95
CA ILE A 24 -13.68 -11.09 12.79
C ILE A 24 -14.48 -10.04 12.02
N PHE A 25 -15.08 -9.07 12.71
CA PHE A 25 -15.93 -8.01 12.14
C PHE A 25 -15.27 -6.63 12.12
N ALA A 26 -13.99 -6.56 12.50
CA ALA A 26 -13.24 -5.31 12.51
C ALA A 26 -13.30 -4.58 11.17
N HIS A 27 -13.14 -5.29 10.07
CA HIS A 27 -13.17 -4.73 8.71
C HIS A 27 -14.53 -4.09 8.37
N LEU A 28 -15.66 -4.63 8.85
CA LEU A 28 -16.98 -4.03 8.64
C LEU A 28 -17.15 -2.75 9.46
N ARG A 29 -16.70 -2.76 10.71
CA ARG A 29 -16.70 -1.58 11.58
C ARG A 29 -15.85 -0.47 10.98
N ASN A 30 -14.63 -0.80 10.56
CA ASN A 30 -13.69 0.16 9.98
C ASN A 30 -14.20 0.68 8.63
N PHE A 31 -14.82 -0.16 7.79
CA PHE A 31 -15.49 0.29 6.60
C PHE A 31 -16.58 1.33 6.89
N ALA A 32 -17.41 1.09 7.92
CA ALA A 32 -18.45 2.04 8.31
C ALA A 32 -17.87 3.35 8.85
N GLN A 33 -16.72 3.30 9.52
CA GLN A 33 -16.03 4.47 10.10
C GLN A 33 -15.20 5.24 9.07
N TRP A 34 -14.45 4.53 8.21
CA TRP A 34 -13.48 5.14 7.29
C TRP A 34 -14.08 5.46 5.92
N GLY A 35 -15.18 4.77 5.55
CA GLY A 35 -15.81 4.91 4.26
C GLY A 35 -15.08 4.13 3.15
N LYS A 36 -15.47 4.40 1.90
CA LYS A 36 -14.82 3.78 0.73
C LYS A 36 -13.38 4.27 0.58
N HIS A 37 -12.50 3.38 0.10
CA HIS A 37 -11.14 3.76 -0.22
C HIS A 37 -11.08 4.87 -1.28
N SER A 38 -10.16 5.79 -1.08
CA SER A 38 -10.04 7.02 -1.85
C SER A 38 -8.57 7.49 -1.84
N ILE A 39 -8.23 8.38 -2.76
CA ILE A 39 -6.93 9.06 -2.72
C ILE A 39 -6.75 9.91 -1.44
N HIS A 40 -7.83 10.21 -0.73
CA HIS A 40 -7.87 11.02 0.50
C HIS A 40 -8.04 10.22 1.79
N ASP A 41 -8.02 8.90 1.74
CA ASP A 41 -8.29 8.04 2.90
C ASP A 41 -7.29 8.24 4.07
N TYR A 42 -6.14 8.85 3.82
CA TYR A 42 -5.21 9.29 4.88
C TYR A 42 -5.84 10.29 5.88
N LYS A 43 -6.99 10.88 5.55
CA LYS A 43 -7.74 11.78 6.45
C LYS A 43 -8.59 11.01 7.47
N THR A 44 -8.86 9.74 7.23
CA THR A 44 -9.76 8.90 8.04
C THR A 44 -9.12 7.64 8.58
N HIS A 45 -8.09 7.12 7.92
CA HIS A 45 -7.38 5.91 8.33
C HIS A 45 -6.18 6.23 9.23
N PRO A 46 -5.75 5.30 10.08
CA PRO A 46 -4.47 5.40 10.78
C PRO A 46 -3.31 5.51 9.78
N THR A 47 -2.35 6.37 10.08
CA THR A 47 -1.18 6.59 9.22
C THR A 47 0.11 6.63 10.03
N ARG A 48 1.22 6.29 9.38
CA ARG A 48 2.57 6.52 9.90
C ARG A 48 3.30 7.49 8.99
N LEU A 49 4.05 8.40 9.61
CA LEU A 49 4.84 9.40 8.90
C LEU A 49 6.05 8.74 8.23
N VAL A 50 6.28 9.07 6.97
CA VAL A 50 7.48 8.72 6.21
C VAL A 50 8.27 10.01 5.99
N LYS A 51 9.32 10.23 6.76
CA LYS A 51 10.05 11.49 6.78
C LYS A 51 10.77 11.77 5.47
N ALA A 52 10.64 12.99 4.98
CA ALA A 52 11.36 13.53 3.85
C ALA A 52 12.85 13.83 4.18
N ALA A 53 13.58 14.34 3.21
CA ALA A 53 14.94 14.81 3.40
C ALA A 53 14.98 16.07 4.27
N SER A 54 16.01 16.18 5.13
CA SER A 54 16.26 17.43 5.86
C SER A 54 16.70 18.57 4.95
N ILE A 55 17.29 18.25 3.80
CA ILE A 55 17.67 19.17 2.74
C ILE A 55 16.99 18.70 1.45
N PRO A 56 15.83 19.27 1.08
CA PRO A 56 15.10 18.88 -0.11
C PRO A 56 15.88 19.18 -1.40
N GLN A 57 15.76 18.27 -2.37
CA GLN A 57 16.23 18.49 -3.74
C GLN A 57 15.02 18.75 -4.63
N TYR A 58 14.78 20.04 -4.90
CA TYR A 58 13.66 20.42 -5.76
C TYR A 58 13.93 20.04 -7.21
N TRP A 59 12.91 19.55 -7.89
CA TRP A 59 12.97 19.34 -9.32
C TRP A 59 13.26 20.65 -10.04
N PRO A 60 14.30 20.73 -10.88
CA PRO A 60 14.56 21.94 -11.65
C PRO A 60 13.43 22.17 -12.66
N LEU A 61 13.06 23.43 -12.83
CA LEU A 61 12.11 23.83 -13.87
C LEU A 61 12.85 24.04 -15.18
N ASP A 62 12.23 23.61 -16.28
CA ASP A 62 12.73 23.92 -17.62
C ASP A 62 12.51 25.41 -17.97
N SER A 63 13.30 25.97 -18.88
CA SER A 63 13.11 27.34 -19.38
C SER A 63 11.75 27.52 -20.10
N ALA A 64 11.16 26.45 -20.60
CA ALA A 64 9.84 26.40 -21.21
C ALA A 64 8.71 25.98 -20.24
N TYR A 65 8.97 25.94 -18.93
CA TYR A 65 8.01 25.53 -17.91
C TYR A 65 6.65 26.22 -18.09
N ASN A 66 5.60 25.40 -18.24
CA ASN A 66 4.20 25.80 -18.40
C ASN A 66 3.92 26.80 -19.55
N LYS A 67 4.82 26.93 -20.53
CA LYS A 67 4.60 27.78 -21.71
C LYS A 67 3.83 27.07 -22.82
N ALA A 68 3.82 25.75 -22.85
CA ALA A 68 3.07 24.95 -23.83
C ALA A 68 1.56 25.06 -23.55
N ILE A 69 0.77 25.21 -24.62
CA ILE A 69 -0.69 25.12 -24.55
C ILE A 69 -1.07 23.66 -24.64
N MET A 70 -1.82 23.19 -23.67
CA MET A 70 -2.32 21.81 -23.65
C MET A 70 -3.36 21.65 -24.77
N PRO A 71 -3.23 20.65 -25.67
CA PRO A 71 -4.24 20.38 -26.69
C PRO A 71 -5.62 20.08 -26.09
N ASP A 72 -6.70 20.55 -26.71
CA ASP A 72 -8.06 20.35 -26.23
C ASP A 72 -8.41 18.86 -26.04
N SER A 73 -7.93 18.00 -26.94
CA SER A 73 -8.11 16.55 -26.83
C SER A 73 -7.48 15.96 -25.54
N LEU A 74 -6.33 16.48 -25.12
CA LEU A 74 -5.70 16.07 -23.88
C LEU A 74 -6.47 16.62 -22.67
N VAL A 75 -6.93 17.89 -22.73
CA VAL A 75 -7.78 18.48 -21.66
C VAL A 75 -9.02 17.61 -21.44
N LEU A 76 -9.72 17.25 -22.52
CA LEU A 76 -10.92 16.39 -22.45
C LEU A 76 -10.59 15.00 -21.90
N ALA A 77 -9.46 14.41 -22.27
CA ALA A 77 -9.03 13.13 -21.75
C ALA A 77 -8.71 13.16 -20.26
N LEU A 78 -8.06 14.22 -19.78
CA LEU A 78 -7.75 14.40 -18.36
C LEU A 78 -9.02 14.62 -17.52
N ASP A 79 -9.94 15.43 -18.03
CA ASP A 79 -11.23 15.70 -17.38
C ASP A 79 -12.09 14.43 -17.29
N SER A 80 -12.21 13.66 -18.39
CA SER A 80 -12.98 12.41 -18.42
C SER A 80 -12.44 11.30 -17.50
N ASN A 81 -11.21 11.43 -17.02
CA ASN A 81 -10.57 10.49 -16.10
C ASN A 81 -10.43 11.04 -14.67
N ASP A 82 -11.15 12.10 -14.31
CA ASP A 82 -11.08 12.74 -13.00
C ASP A 82 -9.62 13.00 -12.55
N THR A 83 -8.79 13.53 -13.46
CA THR A 83 -7.37 13.73 -13.23
C THR A 83 -7.14 14.90 -12.27
N HIS A 84 -6.45 14.65 -11.16
CA HIS A 84 -6.15 15.67 -10.15
C HIS A 84 -4.80 16.37 -10.35
N ALA A 85 -3.85 15.70 -11.01
CA ALA A 85 -2.54 16.27 -11.32
C ALA A 85 -1.96 15.68 -12.60
N PHE A 86 -1.34 16.50 -13.40
CA PHE A 86 -0.65 16.12 -14.63
C PHE A 86 0.74 16.77 -14.66
N LEU A 87 1.77 15.95 -14.84
CA LEU A 87 3.16 16.38 -14.79
C LEU A 87 3.95 15.78 -15.95
N VAL A 88 4.74 16.61 -16.61
CA VAL A 88 5.67 16.19 -17.67
C VAL A 88 7.09 16.55 -17.26
N ILE A 89 7.95 15.55 -17.21
CA ILE A 89 9.38 15.70 -16.97
C ILE A 89 10.12 15.31 -18.25
N GLN A 90 11.07 16.15 -18.65
CA GLN A 90 11.95 15.91 -19.78
C GLN A 90 13.38 16.27 -19.41
N ASN A 91 14.32 15.36 -19.67
CA ASN A 91 15.74 15.58 -19.36
C ASN A 91 15.99 16.01 -17.90
N GLY A 92 15.27 15.40 -16.95
CA GLY A 92 15.40 15.70 -15.52
C GLY A 92 14.85 17.06 -15.08
N LYS A 93 14.02 17.72 -15.90
CA LYS A 93 13.38 19.01 -15.58
C LYS A 93 11.88 18.94 -15.75
N ILE A 94 11.13 19.65 -14.90
CA ILE A 94 9.69 19.83 -15.09
C ILE A 94 9.46 20.77 -16.24
N VAL A 95 8.83 20.29 -17.31
CA VAL A 95 8.45 21.07 -18.50
C VAL A 95 7.04 21.58 -18.37
N TYR A 96 6.15 20.79 -17.78
CA TYR A 96 4.75 21.14 -17.62
C TYR A 96 4.18 20.50 -16.35
N GLU A 97 3.40 21.25 -15.60
CA GLU A 97 2.58 20.70 -14.52
C GLU A 97 1.26 21.47 -14.41
N LYS A 98 0.18 20.72 -14.16
CA LYS A 98 -1.15 21.26 -13.95
C LYS A 98 -1.88 20.45 -12.89
N TYR A 99 -2.62 21.16 -12.07
CA TYR A 99 -3.43 20.59 -10.99
C TYR A 99 -4.89 20.97 -11.20
N PHE A 100 -5.79 20.06 -10.80
CA PHE A 100 -7.23 20.20 -10.95
C PHE A 100 -7.90 20.01 -9.59
N ASP A 101 -9.17 20.34 -9.46
CA ASP A 101 -10.02 20.10 -8.28
C ASP A 101 -9.43 20.59 -6.95
N GLY A 102 -8.75 21.73 -6.98
CA GLY A 102 -8.13 22.32 -5.78
C GLY A 102 -6.82 21.68 -5.36
N TYR A 103 -6.27 20.73 -6.13
CA TYR A 103 -4.94 20.20 -5.90
C TYR A 103 -3.85 21.21 -6.21
N ASN A 104 -2.68 21.00 -5.62
CA ASN A 104 -1.46 21.77 -5.88
C ASN A 104 -0.22 20.89 -5.68
N SER A 105 0.97 21.45 -5.89
CA SER A 105 2.25 20.72 -5.80
C SER A 105 2.57 20.14 -4.42
N LYS A 106 1.81 20.47 -3.38
CA LYS A 106 1.99 19.98 -2.00
C LYS A 106 0.85 19.05 -1.57
N THR A 107 -0.15 18.82 -2.42
CA THR A 107 -1.27 17.95 -2.08
C THR A 107 -0.85 16.49 -2.12
N LEU A 108 -1.06 15.77 -1.01
CA LEU A 108 -0.81 14.34 -0.95
C LEU A 108 -1.89 13.59 -1.73
N SER A 109 -1.46 12.63 -2.52
CA SER A 109 -2.31 11.73 -3.28
C SER A 109 -1.97 10.27 -3.00
N GLY A 110 -2.95 9.39 -3.13
CA GLY A 110 -2.75 7.96 -2.91
C GLY A 110 -2.06 7.28 -4.09
N SER A 111 -1.04 6.49 -3.78
CA SER A 111 -0.33 5.68 -4.78
C SER A 111 -1.13 4.49 -5.26
N PHE A 112 -2.12 4.04 -4.47
CA PHE A 112 -2.71 2.72 -4.64
C PHE A 112 -1.63 1.66 -4.91
N SER A 113 -1.81 0.82 -5.91
CA SER A 113 -0.90 -0.29 -6.21
C SER A 113 0.51 0.11 -6.65
N ALA A 114 0.78 1.39 -6.94
CA ALA A 114 2.16 1.82 -7.19
C ALA A 114 3.07 1.60 -5.95
N ALA A 115 2.50 1.55 -4.74
CA ALA A 115 3.22 1.16 -3.52
C ALA A 115 3.90 -0.20 -3.61
N LYS A 116 3.35 -1.14 -4.40
CA LYS A 116 3.94 -2.48 -4.60
C LYS A 116 5.36 -2.41 -5.15
N SER A 117 5.62 -1.42 -6.01
CA SER A 117 6.97 -1.20 -6.57
C SER A 117 7.96 -0.78 -5.47
N ILE A 118 7.52 0.01 -4.49
CA ILE A 118 8.37 0.40 -3.35
C ILE A 118 8.75 -0.83 -2.52
N ILE A 119 7.79 -1.73 -2.27
CA ILE A 119 8.05 -2.97 -1.54
C ILE A 119 9.03 -3.86 -2.31
N SER A 120 8.89 -3.99 -3.63
CA SER A 120 9.83 -4.78 -4.44
C SER A 120 11.25 -4.21 -4.40
N LEU A 121 11.40 -2.87 -4.41
CA LEU A 121 12.69 -2.21 -4.24
C LEU A 121 13.30 -2.47 -2.85
N LEU A 122 12.51 -2.48 -1.78
CA LEU A 122 12.98 -2.83 -0.43
C LEU A 122 13.46 -4.29 -0.37
N ILE A 123 12.80 -5.22 -1.05
CA ILE A 123 13.30 -6.61 -1.19
C ILE A 123 14.65 -6.63 -1.91
N GLY A 124 14.81 -5.83 -2.97
CA GLY A 124 16.09 -5.69 -3.68
C GLY A 124 17.21 -5.18 -2.77
N ILE A 125 16.93 -4.17 -1.94
CA ILE A 125 17.89 -3.65 -0.95
C ILE A 125 18.19 -4.71 0.13
N ALA A 126 17.17 -5.44 0.61
CA ALA A 126 17.37 -6.50 1.58
C ALA A 126 18.30 -7.60 1.04
N LEU A 127 18.17 -7.94 -0.24
CA LEU A 127 19.06 -8.87 -0.93
C LEU A 127 20.48 -8.29 -1.05
N GLN A 128 20.63 -7.05 -1.45
CA GLN A 128 21.92 -6.36 -1.57
C GLN A 128 22.66 -6.25 -0.23
N GLU A 129 21.94 -6.00 0.86
CA GLU A 129 22.50 -5.89 2.22
C GLU A 129 22.68 -7.26 2.91
N GLY A 130 22.35 -8.37 2.23
CA GLY A 130 22.45 -9.72 2.77
C GLY A 130 21.45 -10.03 3.90
N LYS A 131 20.40 -9.22 4.05
CA LYS A 131 19.27 -9.46 4.96
C LYS A 131 18.39 -10.61 4.48
N ILE A 132 18.28 -10.73 3.16
CA ILE A 132 17.73 -11.86 2.42
C ILE A 132 18.90 -12.43 1.62
N LYS A 133 19.11 -13.75 1.68
CA LYS A 133 20.25 -14.39 1.01
C LYS A 133 19.97 -14.69 -0.46
N SER A 134 18.71 -14.98 -0.79
CA SER A 134 18.27 -15.33 -2.14
C SER A 134 16.76 -15.11 -2.28
N LEU A 135 16.31 -14.77 -3.46
CA LEU A 135 14.88 -14.74 -3.78
C LEU A 135 14.22 -16.13 -3.78
N GLU A 136 15.04 -17.18 -3.82
CA GLU A 136 14.59 -18.58 -3.71
C GLU A 136 14.30 -19.00 -2.25
N GLU A 137 14.57 -18.15 -1.27
CA GLU A 137 14.28 -18.48 0.12
C GLU A 137 12.79 -18.67 0.36
N PRO A 138 12.39 -19.68 1.16
CA PRO A 138 11.02 -19.85 1.59
C PRO A 138 10.53 -18.64 2.40
N VAL A 139 9.34 -18.16 2.09
CA VAL A 139 8.67 -17.07 2.83
C VAL A 139 8.50 -17.40 4.31
N GLY A 140 8.34 -18.69 4.64
CA GLY A 140 8.23 -19.17 6.02
C GLY A 140 9.45 -18.89 6.91
N ASN A 141 10.60 -18.53 6.34
CA ASN A 141 11.77 -18.07 7.13
C ASN A 141 11.52 -16.72 7.80
N TYR A 142 10.61 -15.91 7.25
CA TYR A 142 10.30 -14.55 7.70
C TYR A 142 8.89 -14.45 8.28
N VAL A 143 7.92 -15.17 7.70
CA VAL A 143 6.52 -15.20 8.09
C VAL A 143 6.16 -16.59 8.59
N PRO A 144 6.21 -16.85 9.92
CA PRO A 144 6.10 -18.20 10.50
C PRO A 144 4.82 -18.94 10.09
N HIS A 145 3.71 -18.23 9.91
CA HIS A 145 2.45 -18.83 9.46
C HIS A 145 2.58 -19.64 8.15
N PHE A 146 3.42 -19.19 7.21
CA PHE A 146 3.63 -19.90 5.95
C PHE A 146 4.24 -21.29 6.16
N LYS A 147 5.10 -21.44 7.17
CA LYS A 147 5.65 -22.73 7.57
C LYS A 147 4.62 -23.59 8.29
N GLU A 148 3.85 -23.00 9.21
CA GLU A 148 2.81 -23.69 10.00
C GLU A 148 1.65 -24.17 9.11
N ALA A 149 1.28 -23.40 8.09
CA ALA A 149 0.18 -23.69 7.16
C ALA A 149 0.60 -24.58 5.97
N ASN A 150 1.79 -25.18 5.99
CA ASN A 150 2.36 -25.96 4.88
C ASN A 150 2.48 -25.15 3.56
N LEU A 151 2.68 -23.82 3.67
CA LEU A 151 2.97 -22.93 2.55
C LEU A 151 4.47 -22.70 2.39
N ASP A 152 5.29 -23.59 2.94
CA ASP A 152 6.75 -23.55 2.98
C ASP A 152 7.41 -23.64 1.60
N LYS A 153 6.66 -24.07 0.57
CA LYS A 153 7.12 -24.10 -0.82
C LYS A 153 7.07 -22.75 -1.52
N ILE A 154 6.33 -21.77 -0.97
CA ILE A 154 6.24 -20.42 -1.54
C ILE A 154 7.55 -19.69 -1.25
N ARG A 155 8.22 -19.22 -2.31
CA ARG A 155 9.47 -18.48 -2.26
C ARG A 155 9.20 -16.98 -2.37
N ILE A 156 10.16 -16.16 -1.99
CA ILE A 156 10.08 -14.70 -2.15
C ILE A 156 9.84 -14.31 -3.61
N VAL A 157 10.50 -14.98 -4.56
CA VAL A 157 10.30 -14.73 -5.99
C VAL A 157 8.88 -15.01 -6.44
N ASP A 158 8.20 -16.03 -5.89
CA ASP A 158 6.82 -16.36 -6.26
C ASP A 158 5.84 -15.26 -5.84
N LEU A 159 6.09 -14.57 -4.71
CA LEU A 159 5.32 -13.40 -4.30
C LEU A 159 5.65 -12.17 -5.18
N LEU A 160 6.92 -11.92 -5.49
CA LEU A 160 7.35 -10.80 -6.35
C LEU A 160 6.77 -10.89 -7.75
N THR A 161 6.61 -12.10 -8.27
CA THR A 161 6.06 -12.36 -9.60
C THR A 161 4.55 -12.60 -9.60
N MET A 162 3.88 -12.45 -8.44
CA MET A 162 2.44 -12.71 -8.28
C MET A 162 2.04 -14.11 -8.77
N SER A 163 2.85 -15.09 -8.41
CA SER A 163 2.64 -16.51 -8.76
C SER A 163 2.65 -17.41 -7.51
N SER A 164 2.28 -16.89 -6.35
CA SER A 164 2.30 -17.61 -5.08
C SER A 164 1.40 -18.85 -5.06
N GLY A 165 0.37 -18.88 -5.88
CA GLY A 165 -0.63 -19.96 -5.90
C GLY A 165 -1.56 -19.96 -4.68
N THR A 166 -1.62 -18.86 -3.91
CA THR A 166 -2.55 -18.74 -2.77
C THR A 166 -3.99 -18.52 -3.20
N ASN A 167 -4.91 -18.74 -2.28
CA ASN A 167 -6.35 -18.52 -2.46
C ASN A 167 -6.79 -17.05 -2.34
N TYR A 168 -5.85 -16.09 -2.29
CA TYR A 168 -6.19 -14.67 -2.31
C TYR A 168 -6.82 -14.29 -3.65
N MET A 169 -7.96 -13.60 -3.61
CA MET A 169 -8.68 -13.15 -4.82
C MET A 169 -8.82 -11.63 -4.78
N GLU A 170 -8.13 -10.94 -5.70
CA GLU A 170 -8.10 -9.47 -5.78
C GLU A 170 -9.48 -8.87 -6.02
N PHE A 171 -10.26 -9.46 -6.91
CA PHE A 171 -11.54 -8.92 -7.36
C PHE A 171 -12.76 -9.52 -6.65
N ASP A 172 -12.57 -10.21 -5.52
CA ASP A 172 -13.69 -10.64 -4.68
C ASP A 172 -14.34 -9.41 -4.04
N LYS A 173 -15.57 -9.12 -4.47
CA LYS A 173 -16.36 -7.96 -4.01
C LYS A 173 -17.09 -8.22 -2.69
N SER A 174 -16.94 -9.39 -2.10
CA SER A 174 -17.52 -9.71 -0.81
C SER A 174 -16.92 -8.83 0.29
N TYR A 175 -17.75 -8.31 1.16
CA TYR A 175 -17.28 -7.64 2.38
C TYR A 175 -16.52 -8.58 3.33
N PHE A 176 -16.59 -9.88 3.12
CA PHE A 176 -15.86 -10.90 3.88
C PHE A 176 -14.66 -11.46 3.13
N SER A 177 -14.29 -10.85 2.00
CA SER A 177 -13.10 -11.23 1.23
C SER A 177 -11.82 -10.90 1.99
N MET A 178 -10.73 -11.60 1.66
CA MET A 178 -9.40 -11.25 2.16
C MET A 178 -8.98 -9.84 1.72
N ASN A 179 -9.39 -9.42 0.52
CA ASN A 179 -9.13 -8.06 0.02
C ASN A 179 -9.82 -6.99 0.87
N ALA A 180 -11.12 -7.17 1.20
CA ALA A 180 -11.83 -6.26 2.09
C ALA A 180 -11.21 -6.24 3.49
N TYR A 181 -10.81 -7.40 4.00
CA TYR A 181 -10.13 -7.49 5.28
C TYR A 181 -8.75 -6.83 5.26
N GLY A 182 -7.95 -7.04 4.21
CA GLY A 182 -6.65 -6.40 4.04
C GLY A 182 -6.74 -4.88 4.04
N TYR A 183 -7.79 -4.30 3.43
CA TYR A 183 -7.95 -2.85 3.39
C TYR A 183 -8.55 -2.27 4.69
N TYR A 184 -9.53 -2.94 5.29
CA TYR A 184 -10.29 -2.44 6.45
C TYR A 184 -10.01 -3.19 7.76
N GLY A 185 -9.25 -4.29 7.74
CA GLY A 185 -8.96 -5.09 8.92
C GLY A 185 -8.08 -4.39 9.94
N ASP A 186 -8.15 -4.88 11.17
CA ASP A 186 -7.34 -4.37 12.29
C ASP A 186 -5.93 -4.98 12.32
N ASN A 187 -5.73 -6.12 11.67
CA ASN A 187 -4.48 -6.87 11.78
C ASN A 187 -4.17 -7.60 10.48
N GLU A 188 -3.13 -7.17 9.79
CA GLU A 188 -2.69 -7.76 8.52
C GLU A 188 -2.21 -9.22 8.67
N GLU A 189 -1.64 -9.58 9.80
CA GLU A 189 -1.28 -10.98 10.08
C GLU A 189 -2.51 -11.90 10.08
N TYR A 190 -3.67 -11.41 10.55
CA TYR A 190 -4.90 -12.18 10.51
C TYR A 190 -5.36 -12.49 9.08
N MET A 191 -5.22 -11.53 8.17
CA MET A 191 -5.50 -11.75 6.75
C MET A 191 -4.54 -12.80 6.17
N VAL A 192 -3.25 -12.69 6.47
CA VAL A 192 -2.22 -13.62 6.02
C VAL A 192 -2.47 -15.04 6.55
N LYS A 193 -2.95 -15.18 7.80
CA LYS A 193 -3.32 -16.48 8.39
C LYS A 193 -4.49 -17.18 7.72
N LYS A 194 -5.24 -16.51 6.86
CA LYS A 194 -6.31 -17.12 6.05
C LYS A 194 -5.83 -17.60 4.69
N MET A 195 -4.59 -17.31 4.32
CA MET A 195 -4.02 -17.79 3.07
C MET A 195 -3.78 -19.30 3.11
N ALA A 196 -4.13 -19.95 2.02
CA ALA A 196 -3.94 -21.39 1.80
C ALA A 196 -3.55 -21.62 0.34
N PHE A 197 -2.99 -22.79 0.00
CA PHE A 197 -2.76 -23.14 -1.38
C PHE A 197 -4.10 -23.32 -2.13
N LYS A 198 -4.16 -22.75 -3.32
CA LYS A 198 -5.19 -22.99 -4.32
C LYS A 198 -4.61 -23.73 -5.52
N GLU A 199 -3.36 -23.42 -5.86
CA GLU A 199 -2.65 -23.95 -7.01
C GLU A 199 -1.14 -23.99 -6.74
N PRO A 200 -0.32 -24.71 -7.54
CA PRO A 200 1.13 -24.76 -7.35
C PRO A 200 1.78 -23.37 -7.46
N SER A 201 2.67 -23.05 -6.51
CA SER A 201 3.42 -21.80 -6.55
C SER A 201 4.44 -21.79 -7.69
N GLY A 202 4.71 -20.58 -8.24
CA GLY A 202 5.65 -20.36 -9.33
C GLY A 202 5.14 -20.78 -10.72
N VAL A 203 3.87 -21.18 -10.87
CA VAL A 203 3.34 -21.72 -12.12
C VAL A 203 2.37 -20.76 -12.81
N TYR A 204 1.41 -20.21 -12.07
CA TYR A 204 0.35 -19.37 -12.64
C TYR A 204 0.44 -17.95 -12.09
N TRP A 205 0.41 -16.99 -12.98
CA TRP A 205 0.31 -15.59 -12.62
C TRP A 205 -1.15 -15.22 -12.34
N ASP A 206 -1.37 -14.55 -11.22
CA ASP A 206 -2.66 -13.94 -10.89
C ASP A 206 -2.40 -12.73 -10.00
N TYR A 207 -3.00 -11.58 -10.35
CA TYR A 207 -2.76 -10.35 -9.60
C TYR A 207 -3.31 -10.48 -8.17
N ARG A 208 -2.41 -10.45 -7.17
CA ARG A 208 -2.73 -10.66 -5.75
C ARG A 208 -2.07 -9.62 -4.88
N SER A 209 -2.86 -8.68 -4.35
CA SER A 209 -2.36 -7.70 -3.36
C SER A 209 -1.87 -8.37 -2.07
N GLY A 210 -2.43 -9.51 -1.72
CA GLY A 210 -1.99 -10.32 -0.58
C GLY A 210 -0.52 -10.75 -0.67
N ASP A 211 -0.03 -11.07 -1.87
CA ASP A 211 1.37 -11.44 -2.07
C ASP A 211 2.30 -10.27 -1.67
N THR A 212 1.93 -9.04 -2.03
CA THR A 212 2.72 -7.87 -1.64
C THR A 212 2.61 -7.57 -0.14
N GLN A 213 1.46 -7.81 0.48
CA GLN A 213 1.35 -7.65 1.94
C GLN A 213 2.29 -8.61 2.67
N VAL A 214 2.38 -9.85 2.21
CA VAL A 214 3.33 -10.83 2.75
C VAL A 214 4.78 -10.38 2.53
N LEU A 215 5.12 -9.83 1.35
CA LEU A 215 6.45 -9.23 1.10
C LEU A 215 6.74 -8.07 2.07
N GLY A 216 5.74 -7.26 2.42
CA GLY A 216 5.88 -6.23 3.46
C GLY A 216 6.33 -6.83 4.80
N LEU A 217 5.67 -7.90 5.24
CA LEU A 217 6.07 -8.61 6.49
C LEU A 217 7.47 -9.23 6.38
N VAL A 218 7.85 -9.74 5.20
CA VAL A 218 9.22 -10.22 4.93
C VAL A 218 10.23 -9.09 5.11
N VAL A 219 9.96 -7.91 4.54
CA VAL A 219 10.81 -6.71 4.66
C VAL A 219 10.97 -6.31 6.12
N GLU A 220 9.86 -6.14 6.85
CA GLU A 220 9.89 -5.76 8.27
C GLU A 220 10.71 -6.77 9.10
N LYS A 221 10.51 -8.05 8.87
CA LYS A 221 11.25 -9.11 9.57
C LYS A 221 12.73 -9.12 9.22
N ALA A 222 13.09 -8.93 7.95
CA ALA A 222 14.46 -8.96 7.48
C ALA A 222 15.30 -7.79 8.03
N PHE A 223 14.69 -6.60 8.11
CA PHE A 223 15.35 -5.40 8.62
C PHE A 223 15.19 -5.19 10.14
N GLY A 224 14.14 -5.73 10.73
CA GLY A 224 13.77 -5.46 12.13
C GLY A 224 13.22 -4.04 12.34
N ASP A 225 12.67 -3.42 11.29
CA ASP A 225 12.11 -2.06 11.31
C ASP A 225 10.84 -2.01 10.46
N ASN A 226 10.00 -0.99 10.66
CA ASN A 226 8.77 -0.81 9.89
C ASN A 226 9.05 -0.23 8.49
N ILE A 227 8.11 -0.47 7.56
CA ILE A 227 8.24 -0.06 6.16
C ILE A 227 8.41 1.47 6.03
N SER A 228 7.68 2.26 6.81
CA SER A 228 7.74 3.72 6.75
C SER A 228 9.14 4.26 7.08
N ASN A 229 9.79 3.73 8.11
CA ASN A 229 11.16 4.10 8.46
C ASN A 229 12.14 3.68 7.36
N LEU A 230 12.00 2.46 6.85
CA LEU A 230 12.85 1.96 5.77
C LEU A 230 12.74 2.82 4.52
N VAL A 231 11.52 3.16 4.09
CA VAL A 231 11.30 4.03 2.93
C VAL A 231 11.86 5.43 3.15
N SER A 232 11.68 5.97 4.35
CA SER A 232 12.29 7.26 4.72
C SER A 232 13.81 7.22 4.55
N GLN A 233 14.47 6.23 5.16
CA GLN A 233 15.94 6.14 5.21
C GLN A 233 16.56 5.72 3.88
N ARG A 234 15.91 4.84 3.11
CA ARG A 234 16.46 4.23 1.89
C ARG A 234 16.06 4.93 0.61
N PHE A 235 14.97 5.70 0.64
CA PHE A 235 14.44 6.38 -0.55
C PHE A 235 14.27 7.87 -0.31
N LEU A 236 13.31 8.30 0.54
CA LEU A 236 12.92 9.71 0.59
C LEU A 236 14.06 10.63 1.00
N GLN A 237 14.82 10.27 2.03
CA GLN A 237 15.94 11.10 2.48
C GLN A 237 17.09 11.12 1.47
N PRO A 238 17.61 9.99 0.95
CA PRO A 238 18.70 10.01 -0.04
C PRO A 238 18.32 10.69 -1.37
N MET A 239 17.05 10.58 -1.78
CA MET A 239 16.55 11.22 -3.00
C MET A 239 16.21 12.70 -2.83
N GLY A 240 16.28 13.25 -1.62
CA GLY A 240 15.95 14.64 -1.37
C GLY A 240 14.46 14.94 -1.49
N ALA A 241 13.58 14.04 -1.02
CA ALA A 241 12.13 14.28 -1.06
C ALA A 241 11.75 15.62 -0.44
N GLU A 242 10.83 16.34 -1.09
CA GLU A 242 10.48 17.73 -0.75
C GLU A 242 9.58 17.83 0.49
N VAL A 243 8.73 16.81 0.72
CA VAL A 243 7.74 16.80 1.80
C VAL A 243 7.66 15.43 2.45
N ASP A 244 7.19 15.40 3.69
CA ASP A 244 6.89 14.16 4.38
C ASP A 244 5.72 13.45 3.70
N ALA A 245 5.85 12.12 3.56
CA ALA A 245 4.81 11.25 3.08
C ALA A 245 4.07 10.57 4.24
N LEU A 246 2.97 9.91 3.94
CA LEU A 246 2.22 9.09 4.88
C LEU A 246 2.04 7.68 4.32
N TRP A 247 2.01 6.68 5.20
CA TRP A 247 1.60 5.33 4.84
C TRP A 247 0.44 4.88 5.72
N LEU A 248 -0.63 4.36 5.12
CA LEU A 248 -1.76 3.85 5.88
C LEU A 248 -1.38 2.57 6.63
N LEU A 249 -1.88 2.47 7.83
CA LEU A 249 -1.67 1.33 8.72
C LEU A 249 -2.91 0.42 8.76
N ASP A 250 -2.72 -0.79 9.25
CA ASP A 250 -3.82 -1.62 9.75
C ASP A 250 -4.48 -0.95 10.98
N GLY A 251 -5.65 -1.45 11.38
CA GLY A 251 -6.40 -0.86 12.48
C GLY A 251 -5.67 -0.93 13.82
N ASP A 252 -4.86 -1.96 14.05
CA ASP A 252 -3.99 -2.11 15.22
C ASP A 252 -2.73 -1.22 15.16
N GLN A 253 -2.53 -0.50 14.05
CA GLN A 253 -1.40 0.42 13.79
C GLN A 253 -0.02 -0.25 13.90
N LYS A 254 0.07 -1.51 13.61
CA LYS A 254 1.33 -2.29 13.67
C LYS A 254 2.05 -2.29 12.34
N HIS A 255 1.32 -2.61 11.28
CA HIS A 255 1.86 -2.84 9.96
C HIS A 255 1.34 -1.83 8.94
N GLU A 256 2.18 -1.43 8.03
CA GLU A 256 1.78 -0.70 6.84
C GLU A 256 1.00 -1.60 5.88
N LYS A 257 -0.02 -1.04 5.24
CA LYS A 257 -0.71 -1.69 4.11
C LYS A 257 0.22 -1.69 2.90
N ALA A 258 1.11 -2.69 2.85
CA ALA A 258 2.22 -2.77 1.91
C ALA A 258 1.77 -2.81 0.43
N PHE A 259 0.60 -3.38 0.17
CA PHE A 259 0.05 -3.55 -1.18
C PHE A 259 -0.53 -2.27 -1.78
N CYS A 260 -0.70 -1.21 -0.96
CA CYS A 260 -1.27 0.08 -1.37
C CYS A 260 -0.81 1.19 -0.43
N CYS A 261 -1.43 2.34 -0.60
CA CYS A 261 -1.74 3.22 0.52
C CYS A 261 -0.56 4.08 1.01
N PHE A 262 0.49 4.16 0.22
CA PHE A 262 1.50 5.22 0.32
C PHE A 262 0.92 6.53 -0.21
N LYS A 263 1.12 7.64 0.48
CA LYS A 263 0.57 8.96 0.18
C LYS A 263 1.70 9.97 0.10
N ASP A 264 1.88 10.54 -1.08
CA ASP A 264 2.91 11.55 -1.31
C ASP A 264 2.45 12.55 -2.38
N ILE A 265 3.24 13.59 -2.61
CA ILE A 265 3.01 14.54 -3.70
C ILE A 265 3.32 13.88 -5.06
N ILE A 266 2.68 14.39 -6.12
CA ILE A 266 2.85 13.82 -7.47
C ILE A 266 4.32 13.79 -7.93
N ARG A 267 5.13 14.75 -7.51
CA ARG A 267 6.53 14.86 -7.93
C ARG A 267 7.42 13.73 -7.44
N ILE A 268 7.08 13.06 -6.32
CA ILE A 268 7.88 11.96 -5.76
C ILE A 268 7.82 10.71 -6.64
N TYR A 269 6.67 10.42 -7.25
CA TYR A 269 6.51 9.24 -8.10
C TYR A 269 7.45 9.27 -9.31
N ASN A 270 7.88 10.46 -9.72
CA ASN A 270 8.86 10.63 -10.78
C ASN A 270 10.31 10.39 -10.30
N LEU A 271 10.62 10.68 -9.02
CA LEU A 271 11.92 10.34 -8.44
C LEU A 271 12.14 8.83 -8.43
N LEU A 272 11.11 8.05 -8.13
CA LEU A 272 11.17 6.58 -8.16
C LEU A 272 11.33 6.00 -9.57
N SER A 273 10.97 6.76 -10.62
CA SER A 273 11.07 6.33 -12.02
C SER A 273 12.37 6.77 -12.73
N THR A 274 13.13 7.69 -12.14
CA THR A 274 14.44 8.07 -12.67
C THR A 274 15.48 7.00 -12.36
N PRO A 275 16.34 6.61 -13.33
CA PRO A 275 17.45 5.72 -13.04
C PRO A 275 18.31 6.40 -11.96
N CYS A 276 18.25 5.89 -10.75
CA CYS A 276 19.18 6.29 -9.70
C CYS A 276 20.56 5.79 -10.11
N THR A 277 21.40 6.67 -10.60
CA THR A 277 22.82 6.45 -10.57
C THR A 277 23.23 6.54 -9.08
N PHE A 278 23.14 5.43 -8.38
CA PHE A 278 23.79 5.28 -7.08
C PHE A 278 25.29 5.33 -7.34
N ILE A 279 25.92 6.41 -6.89
CA ILE A 279 27.38 6.53 -6.77
C ILE A 279 27.80 5.83 -5.48
#